data_97730ea81332f57ebbc75620bd7e6616
#
_entry.id   97730ea81332f57ebbc75620bd7e6616
#
_cell.length_a   1.000
_cell.length_b   1.000
_cell.length_c   1.000
_cell.angle_alpha   90.00
_cell.angle_beta   90.00
_cell.angle_gamma   90.00
#
_symmetry.space_group_name_H-M   'P 1'
#
loop_
_entity.id
_entity.type
_entity.pdbx_description
1 polymer ?
#
loop_
_entity_poly.entity_id
_entity_poly.type
_entity_poly.pdbx_seq_one_letter_code
_entity_poly.pdbx_strand_id
1 'polypeptide(L)'
;MRIGLPISESKTQYYINQAYVEYIEAAGFEPVLIHTRANIDVITKSLDGLILPGGIDVDPIYYGMDNVSSYTVDPAKDQFERNLFHSCRLKNLPVFGICRGLQLISLEYLVAHPEANSHLDFWTHIGSHNQVESLKLEREYCVHFVSASANLLYGSTEVSRKPIRIPVNSMHHQALVAKKAEHPVGQKFAMVAWTERGLVEKEAKASVVVEAFSITGWGGKILAVQWHPEELKDHRLISNFFSGQQKKVIANAV
;
A
#
# COMPACT_ATOMS: atom_id res chain seq x y z
N MET A 1 3.70 -7.71 -18.57
CA MET A 1 4.59 -7.29 -17.47
C MET A 1 4.56 -8.37 -16.39
N ARG A 2 5.70 -8.65 -15.81
CA ARG A 2 5.88 -9.63 -14.74
C ARG A 2 5.85 -8.92 -13.39
N ILE A 3 4.81 -9.14 -12.61
CA ILE A 3 4.58 -8.45 -11.34
C ILE A 3 4.88 -9.39 -10.19
N GLY A 4 5.90 -9.06 -9.39
CA GLY A 4 6.26 -9.80 -8.18
C GLY A 4 5.16 -9.71 -7.13
N LEU A 5 4.85 -10.85 -6.50
CA LEU A 5 3.87 -10.96 -5.41
C LEU A 5 4.47 -11.86 -4.32
N PRO A 6 4.98 -11.31 -3.20
CA PRO A 6 5.47 -12.10 -2.10
C PRO A 6 4.31 -12.89 -1.45
N ILE A 7 4.57 -14.15 -1.15
CA ILE A 7 3.60 -15.07 -0.56
C ILE A 7 3.99 -15.42 0.86
N SER A 8 3.01 -15.83 1.65
CA SER A 8 3.21 -16.27 3.03
C SER A 8 3.67 -17.73 3.08
N GLU A 9 4.34 -18.08 4.17
CA GLU A 9 4.82 -19.42 4.44
C GLU A 9 4.24 -19.95 5.75
N SER A 10 3.86 -21.20 5.79
CA SER A 10 3.60 -21.98 7.00
C SER A 10 4.58 -23.15 7.07
N LYS A 11 4.47 -23.97 8.12
CA LYS A 11 5.34 -25.15 8.26
C LYS A 11 5.28 -26.11 7.08
N THR A 12 4.15 -26.15 6.37
CA THR A 12 3.87 -27.19 5.36
C THR A 12 3.52 -26.64 3.98
N GLN A 13 3.29 -25.34 3.84
CA GLN A 13 2.81 -24.77 2.57
C GLN A 13 3.18 -23.30 2.40
N TYR A 14 3.23 -22.89 1.15
CA TYR A 14 3.19 -21.49 0.74
C TYR A 14 1.75 -21.12 0.39
N TYR A 15 1.31 -19.90 0.71
CA TYR A 15 -0.06 -19.47 0.46
C TYR A 15 -0.18 -17.96 0.24
N ILE A 16 -1.19 -17.59 -0.54
CA ILE A 16 -1.65 -16.21 -0.74
C ILE A 16 -3.16 -16.26 -1.01
N ASN A 17 -3.90 -15.21 -0.70
CA ASN A 17 -5.28 -15.11 -1.13
C ASN A 17 -5.34 -15.06 -2.68
N GLN A 18 -6.13 -15.93 -3.27
CA GLN A 18 -6.30 -16.08 -4.72
C GLN A 18 -6.71 -14.76 -5.39
N ALA A 19 -7.47 -13.91 -4.69
CA ALA A 19 -7.89 -12.61 -5.19
C ALA A 19 -6.72 -11.73 -5.69
N TYR A 20 -5.53 -11.81 -5.07
CA TYR A 20 -4.35 -11.07 -5.56
C TYR A 20 -3.85 -11.57 -6.91
N VAL A 21 -3.84 -12.89 -7.11
CA VAL A 21 -3.42 -13.51 -8.37
C VAL A 21 -4.39 -13.12 -9.48
N GLU A 22 -5.69 -13.32 -9.24
CA GLU A 22 -6.75 -12.95 -10.17
C GLU A 22 -6.76 -11.45 -10.51
N TYR A 23 -6.46 -10.61 -9.52
CA TYR A 23 -6.36 -9.17 -9.69
C TYR A 23 -5.24 -8.76 -10.65
N ILE A 24 -4.06 -9.39 -10.54
CA ILE A 24 -2.92 -9.15 -11.41
C ILE A 24 -3.22 -9.65 -12.84
N GLU A 25 -3.77 -10.87 -12.97
CA GLU A 25 -4.12 -11.49 -14.25
C GLU A 25 -5.20 -10.70 -14.99
N ALA A 26 -6.26 -10.26 -14.27
CA ALA A 26 -7.35 -9.48 -14.85
C ALA A 26 -6.89 -8.07 -15.32
N ALA A 27 -5.79 -7.56 -14.77
CA ALA A 27 -5.14 -6.34 -15.26
C ALA A 27 -4.25 -6.58 -16.50
N GLY A 28 -4.14 -7.82 -16.99
CA GLY A 28 -3.33 -8.21 -18.15
C GLY A 28 -1.85 -8.40 -17.83
N PHE A 29 -1.49 -8.68 -16.57
CA PHE A 29 -0.12 -8.90 -16.12
C PHE A 29 0.11 -10.37 -15.71
N GLU A 30 1.38 -10.79 -15.66
CA GLU A 30 1.82 -12.10 -15.21
C GLU A 30 2.20 -12.03 -13.71
N PRO A 31 1.49 -12.73 -12.80
CA PRO A 31 1.89 -12.78 -11.39
C PRO A 31 3.11 -13.70 -11.22
N VAL A 32 4.14 -13.20 -10.54
CA VAL A 32 5.33 -13.95 -10.14
C VAL A 32 5.31 -14.15 -8.64
N LEU A 33 4.92 -15.34 -8.18
CA LEU A 33 4.84 -15.68 -6.77
C LEU A 33 6.25 -15.83 -6.18
N ILE A 34 6.54 -15.08 -5.10
CA ILE A 34 7.87 -15.00 -4.50
C ILE A 34 7.80 -15.52 -3.06
N HIS A 35 8.37 -16.69 -2.82
CA HIS A 35 8.45 -17.24 -1.46
C HIS A 35 9.62 -16.64 -0.67
N THR A 36 9.57 -16.70 0.65
CA THR A 36 10.52 -16.08 1.58
C THR A 36 11.98 -16.54 1.45
N ARG A 37 12.21 -17.67 0.77
CA ARG A 37 13.55 -18.22 0.52
C ARG A 37 14.10 -17.86 -0.87
N ALA A 38 13.39 -17.05 -1.64
CA ALA A 38 13.85 -16.64 -2.96
C ALA A 38 15.09 -15.74 -2.87
N ASN A 39 16.01 -15.88 -3.83
CA ASN A 39 17.12 -14.95 -3.96
C ASN A 39 16.62 -13.64 -4.53
N ILE A 40 16.57 -12.60 -3.70
CA ILE A 40 16.01 -11.28 -4.02
C ILE A 40 16.76 -10.64 -5.20
N ASP A 41 18.09 -10.75 -5.27
CA ASP A 41 18.87 -10.14 -6.33
C ASP A 41 18.64 -10.81 -7.70
N VAL A 42 18.34 -12.10 -7.68
CA VAL A 42 18.00 -12.85 -8.90
C VAL A 42 16.59 -12.53 -9.35
N ILE A 43 15.61 -12.67 -8.44
CA ILE A 43 14.20 -12.53 -8.81
C ILE A 43 13.86 -11.11 -9.26
N THR A 44 14.38 -10.08 -8.61
CA THR A 44 14.09 -8.68 -8.94
C THR A 44 14.63 -8.24 -10.32
N LYS A 45 15.61 -8.97 -10.89
CA LYS A 45 16.09 -8.74 -12.27
C LYS A 45 15.07 -9.16 -13.33
N SER A 46 14.14 -10.03 -12.96
CA SER A 46 13.13 -10.59 -13.87
C SER A 46 11.75 -9.96 -13.72
N LEU A 47 11.61 -8.96 -12.84
CA LEU A 47 10.36 -8.29 -12.57
C LEU A 47 10.26 -6.95 -13.30
N ASP A 48 9.05 -6.58 -13.67
CA ASP A 48 8.69 -5.27 -14.18
C ASP A 48 8.05 -4.38 -13.10
N GLY A 49 7.65 -4.97 -11.97
CA GLY A 49 7.08 -4.27 -10.83
C GLY A 49 6.83 -5.21 -9.65
N LEU A 50 6.39 -4.65 -8.53
CA LEU A 50 6.11 -5.37 -7.29
C LEU A 50 4.75 -4.95 -6.73
N ILE A 51 3.94 -5.92 -6.29
CA ILE A 51 2.81 -5.71 -5.40
C ILE A 51 3.17 -6.27 -4.03
N LEU A 52 3.13 -5.42 -2.99
CA LEU A 52 3.19 -5.83 -1.59
C LEU A 52 1.76 -6.06 -1.10
N PRO A 53 1.35 -7.29 -0.79
CA PRO A 53 -0.02 -7.62 -0.44
C PRO A 53 -0.38 -7.21 0.99
N GLY A 54 -1.66 -7.32 1.33
CA GLY A 54 -2.15 -7.32 2.68
C GLY A 54 -1.70 -8.56 3.47
N GLY A 55 -1.98 -8.56 4.76
CA GLY A 55 -1.62 -9.68 5.65
C GLY A 55 -1.69 -9.29 7.11
N ILE A 56 -1.05 -10.09 7.95
CA ILE A 56 -0.89 -9.84 9.38
C ILE A 56 -0.03 -8.59 9.63
N ASP A 57 -0.14 -8.00 10.81
CA ASP A 57 0.56 -6.77 11.15
C ASP A 57 2.09 -6.86 10.99
N VAL A 58 2.70 -5.73 10.64
CA VAL A 58 4.16 -5.59 10.72
C VAL A 58 4.58 -5.60 12.18
N ASP A 59 5.64 -6.34 12.52
CA ASP A 59 6.13 -6.43 13.90
C ASP A 59 6.52 -5.04 14.43
N PRO A 60 5.92 -4.55 15.52
CA PRO A 60 6.19 -3.25 16.11
C PRO A 60 7.67 -3.01 16.46
N ILE A 61 8.44 -4.04 16.68
CA ILE A 61 9.89 -3.92 16.95
C ILE A 61 10.64 -3.22 15.81
N TYR A 62 10.16 -3.35 14.57
CA TYR A 62 10.79 -2.72 13.40
C TYR A 62 10.65 -1.20 13.36
N TYR A 63 9.68 -0.65 14.08
CA TYR A 63 9.48 0.80 14.18
C TYR A 63 9.62 1.32 15.62
N GLY A 64 10.30 0.53 16.49
CA GLY A 64 10.71 0.96 17.82
C GLY A 64 9.59 1.02 18.85
N MET A 65 8.52 0.26 18.65
CA MET A 65 7.38 0.17 19.58
C MET A 65 7.24 -1.22 20.17
N ASP A 66 6.70 -1.28 21.40
CA ASP A 66 6.29 -2.55 22.00
C ASP A 66 5.04 -3.10 21.30
N ASN A 67 4.93 -4.43 21.23
CA ASN A 67 3.73 -5.07 20.71
C ASN A 67 2.59 -5.04 21.73
N VAL A 68 1.78 -3.99 21.66
CA VAL A 68 0.61 -3.80 22.56
C VAL A 68 -0.72 -4.04 21.85
N SER A 69 -0.75 -4.08 20.52
CA SER A 69 -2.00 -4.14 19.74
C SER A 69 -1.95 -5.04 18.49
N SER A 70 -0.77 -5.49 18.06
CA SER A 70 -0.68 -6.43 16.94
C SER A 70 -1.06 -7.83 17.39
N TYR A 71 -1.97 -8.48 16.64
CA TYR A 71 -2.51 -9.80 17.01
C TYR A 71 -1.52 -10.92 16.72
N THR A 72 -0.93 -10.90 15.53
CA THR A 72 0.04 -11.89 15.06
C THR A 72 1.07 -11.18 14.19
N VAL A 73 2.34 -11.50 14.38
CA VAL A 73 3.45 -10.96 13.60
C VAL A 73 4.30 -12.08 13.01
N ASP A 74 4.97 -11.80 11.91
CA ASP A 74 5.93 -12.71 11.27
C ASP A 74 7.21 -11.94 10.89
N PRO A 75 8.18 -11.86 11.83
CA PRO A 75 9.43 -11.11 11.59
C PRO A 75 10.22 -11.58 10.37
N ALA A 76 10.14 -12.87 10.02
CA ALA A 76 10.85 -13.40 8.85
C ALA A 76 10.22 -12.88 7.54
N LYS A 77 8.89 -12.84 7.47
CA LYS A 77 8.14 -12.25 6.36
C LYS A 77 8.40 -10.75 6.26
N ASP A 78 8.37 -10.03 7.39
CA ASP A 78 8.64 -8.61 7.45
C ASP A 78 10.02 -8.30 6.89
N GLN A 79 11.05 -8.97 7.38
CA GLN A 79 12.42 -8.77 6.91
C GLN A 79 12.58 -9.08 5.42
N PHE A 80 11.94 -10.16 4.95
CA PHE A 80 11.99 -10.54 3.54
C PHE A 80 11.32 -9.48 2.65
N GLU A 81 10.10 -9.05 2.99
CA GLU A 81 9.37 -8.07 2.19
C GLU A 81 10.02 -6.69 2.22
N ARG A 82 10.62 -6.27 3.34
CA ARG A 82 11.44 -5.07 3.43
C ARG A 82 12.63 -5.12 2.48
N ASN A 83 13.39 -6.21 2.50
CA ASN A 83 14.53 -6.41 1.62
C ASN A 83 14.12 -6.43 0.14
N LEU A 84 13.00 -7.08 -0.17
CA LEU A 84 12.43 -7.13 -1.52
C LEU A 84 12.00 -5.73 -1.99
N PHE A 85 11.30 -4.97 -1.13
CA PHE A 85 10.92 -3.58 -1.38
C PHE A 85 12.14 -2.71 -1.67
N HIS A 86 13.18 -2.77 -0.83
CA HIS A 86 14.40 -2.00 -1.03
C HIS A 86 15.13 -2.36 -2.32
N SER A 87 15.21 -3.66 -2.65
CA SER A 87 15.81 -4.09 -3.91
C SER A 87 15.06 -3.57 -5.14
N CYS A 88 13.72 -3.65 -5.13
CA CYS A 88 12.90 -3.09 -6.18
C CYS A 88 13.07 -1.57 -6.30
N ARG A 89 13.05 -0.87 -5.16
CA ARG A 89 13.25 0.59 -5.10
C ARG A 89 14.61 1.01 -5.68
N LEU A 90 15.69 0.34 -5.30
CA LEU A 90 17.04 0.64 -5.82
C LEU A 90 17.16 0.38 -7.34
N LYS A 91 16.37 -0.53 -7.87
CA LYS A 91 16.29 -0.82 -9.32
C LYS A 91 15.26 0.06 -10.04
N ASN A 92 14.65 1.03 -9.37
CA ASN A 92 13.59 1.89 -9.89
C ASN A 92 12.36 1.13 -10.42
N LEU A 93 12.09 -0.07 -9.92
CA LEU A 93 10.88 -0.80 -10.23
C LEU A 93 9.67 -0.13 -9.55
N PRO A 94 8.52 -0.04 -10.24
CA PRO A 94 7.30 0.46 -9.61
C PRO A 94 6.81 -0.50 -8.53
N VAL A 95 6.36 0.05 -7.39
CA VAL A 95 5.85 -0.72 -6.25
C VAL A 95 4.45 -0.28 -5.90
N PHE A 96 3.52 -1.24 -5.83
CA PHE A 96 2.14 -1.02 -5.38
C PHE A 96 1.93 -1.71 -4.04
N GLY A 97 1.51 -0.96 -2.99
CA GLY A 97 1.23 -1.51 -1.66
C GLY A 97 -0.27 -1.64 -1.40
N ILE A 98 -0.71 -2.75 -0.81
CA ILE A 98 -2.12 -3.00 -0.42
C ILE A 98 -2.17 -3.29 1.07
N CYS A 99 -3.00 -2.55 1.83
CA CYS A 99 -3.26 -2.73 3.25
C CYS A 99 -1.95 -2.80 4.07
N ARG A 100 -1.53 -3.98 4.52
CA ARG A 100 -0.23 -4.17 5.17
C ARG A 100 0.94 -3.68 4.29
N GLY A 101 0.87 -3.84 2.98
CA GLY A 101 1.89 -3.30 2.04
C GLY A 101 2.00 -1.78 2.11
N LEU A 102 0.88 -1.05 2.26
CA LEU A 102 0.90 0.39 2.54
C LEU A 102 1.60 0.68 3.87
N GLN A 103 1.27 -0.07 4.92
CA GLN A 103 1.81 0.12 6.25
C GLN A 103 3.33 -0.10 6.27
N LEU A 104 3.82 -1.18 5.67
CA LEU A 104 5.25 -1.46 5.54
C LEU A 104 5.98 -0.33 4.81
N ILE A 105 5.47 0.14 3.67
CA ILE A 105 6.06 1.26 2.92
C ILE A 105 6.05 2.55 3.76
N SER A 106 4.98 2.80 4.52
CA SER A 106 4.87 3.96 5.41
C SER A 106 5.96 3.95 6.48
N LEU A 107 6.16 2.82 7.14
CA LEU A 107 7.16 2.65 8.19
C LEU A 107 8.57 2.83 7.63
N GLU A 108 8.88 2.23 6.48
CA GLU A 108 10.16 2.41 5.79
C GLU A 108 10.39 3.88 5.37
N TYR A 109 9.31 4.57 4.95
CA TYR A 109 9.39 5.99 4.61
C TYR A 109 9.68 6.85 5.84
N LEU A 110 8.99 6.65 6.95
CA LEU A 110 9.17 7.40 8.20
C LEU A 110 10.58 7.18 8.80
N VAL A 111 11.12 5.97 8.71
CA VAL A 111 12.49 5.67 9.14
C VAL A 111 13.52 6.39 8.25
N ALA A 112 13.31 6.40 6.94
CA ALA A 112 14.21 7.03 5.98
C ALA A 112 14.12 8.57 5.96
N HIS A 113 12.99 9.13 6.43
CA HIS A 113 12.66 10.55 6.41
C HIS A 113 12.13 11.01 7.77
N PRO A 114 13.00 11.11 8.81
CA PRO A 114 12.57 11.50 10.17
C PRO A 114 11.86 12.86 10.23
N GLU A 115 12.16 13.75 9.30
CA GLU A 115 11.49 15.04 9.16
C GLU A 115 9.98 14.91 8.87
N ALA A 116 9.58 13.79 8.23
CA ALA A 116 8.16 13.52 7.94
C ALA A 116 7.33 13.26 9.21
N ASN A 117 7.96 12.84 10.32
CA ASN A 117 7.28 12.60 11.60
C ASN A 117 6.64 13.87 12.20
N SER A 118 7.02 15.05 11.71
CA SER A 118 6.31 16.29 12.08
C SER A 118 4.88 16.37 11.53
N HIS A 119 4.59 15.65 10.42
CA HIS A 119 3.33 15.70 9.69
C HIS A 119 2.62 14.36 9.57
N LEU A 120 3.37 13.27 9.64
CA LEU A 120 2.90 11.90 9.54
C LEU A 120 3.19 11.14 10.82
N ASP A 121 2.29 10.24 11.20
CA ASP A 121 2.45 9.35 12.34
C ASP A 121 1.85 7.98 12.03
N PHE A 122 2.41 6.91 12.60
CA PHE A 122 1.87 5.57 12.43
C PHE A 122 1.14 5.14 13.70
N TRP A 123 -0.16 4.91 13.58
CA TRP A 123 -1.01 4.53 14.70
C TRP A 123 -1.27 3.03 14.69
N THR A 124 -0.92 2.39 15.78
CA THR A 124 -1.06 0.94 15.99
C THR A 124 -2.50 0.52 16.30
N HIS A 125 -3.38 1.48 16.58
CA HIS A 125 -4.80 1.22 16.79
C HIS A 125 -5.65 2.41 16.37
N ILE A 126 -6.60 2.16 15.44
CA ILE A 126 -7.66 3.08 15.06
C ILE A 126 -9.01 2.36 15.13
N GLY A 127 -10.06 3.09 15.51
CA GLY A 127 -11.41 2.55 15.58
C GLY A 127 -12.08 2.43 14.20
N SER A 128 -13.10 1.61 14.10
CA SER A 128 -14.03 1.55 12.96
C SER A 128 -13.43 1.27 11.57
N HIS A 129 -12.24 0.67 11.47
CA HIS A 129 -11.60 0.28 10.23
C HIS A 129 -11.48 -1.24 10.03
N ASN A 130 -11.79 -2.05 11.03
CA ASN A 130 -11.90 -3.50 10.89
C ASN A 130 -13.36 -3.96 10.81
N GLN A 131 -14.17 -3.30 9.98
CA GLN A 131 -15.62 -3.50 9.97
C GLN A 131 -16.04 -4.72 9.21
N VAL A 132 -15.33 -5.10 8.15
CA VAL A 132 -15.63 -6.32 7.40
C VAL A 132 -15.54 -7.51 8.35
N GLU A 133 -14.47 -7.61 9.14
CA GLU A 133 -14.27 -8.70 10.10
C GLU A 133 -15.23 -8.59 11.30
N SER A 134 -15.32 -7.41 11.93
CA SER A 134 -16.12 -7.20 13.13
C SER A 134 -17.62 -7.37 12.90
N LEU A 135 -18.11 -7.05 11.70
CA LEU A 135 -19.50 -7.23 11.31
C LEU A 135 -19.76 -8.53 10.52
N LYS A 136 -18.71 -9.35 10.31
CA LYS A 136 -18.78 -10.61 9.54
C LYS A 136 -19.35 -10.41 8.13
N LEU A 137 -18.92 -9.35 7.47
CA LEU A 137 -19.28 -9.04 6.09
C LEU A 137 -18.36 -9.79 5.12
N GLU A 138 -18.82 -9.94 3.88
CA GLU A 138 -17.96 -10.40 2.80
C GLU A 138 -16.87 -9.37 2.52
N ARG A 139 -15.69 -9.82 2.08
CA ARG A 139 -14.50 -8.96 1.95
C ARG A 139 -14.65 -7.84 0.91
N GLU A 140 -15.49 -8.04 -0.10
CA GLU A 140 -15.84 -7.05 -1.11
C GLU A 140 -16.83 -5.98 -0.64
N TYR A 141 -17.34 -6.07 0.59
CA TYR A 141 -18.34 -5.13 1.08
C TYR A 141 -17.70 -3.77 1.42
N CYS A 142 -18.17 -2.72 0.75
CA CYS A 142 -17.73 -1.36 1.04
C CYS A 142 -18.35 -0.85 2.34
N VAL A 143 -17.53 -0.41 3.28
CA VAL A 143 -17.94 -0.03 4.63
C VAL A 143 -17.81 1.46 4.93
N HIS A 144 -17.02 2.20 4.15
CA HIS A 144 -16.95 3.65 4.25
C HIS A 144 -16.53 4.31 2.93
N PHE A 145 -16.51 5.63 2.94
CA PHE A 145 -16.05 6.43 1.81
C PHE A 145 -14.72 7.11 2.15
N VAL A 146 -13.83 7.15 1.18
CA VAL A 146 -12.62 7.97 1.21
C VAL A 146 -12.77 9.16 0.28
N SER A 147 -12.15 10.28 0.64
CA SER A 147 -11.93 11.41 -0.26
C SER A 147 -10.64 11.16 -1.02
N ALA A 148 -10.65 11.21 -2.34
CA ALA A 148 -9.49 10.85 -3.16
C ALA A 148 -9.22 11.82 -4.31
N SER A 149 -7.95 11.97 -4.69
CA SER A 149 -7.53 12.64 -5.92
C SER A 149 -7.59 11.65 -7.09
N ALA A 150 -8.56 11.82 -7.97
CA ALA A 150 -8.75 10.95 -9.13
C ALA A 150 -7.52 10.90 -10.05
N ASN A 151 -6.82 12.01 -10.24
CA ASN A 151 -5.62 12.09 -11.08
C ASN A 151 -4.49 11.23 -10.54
N LEU A 152 -4.24 11.33 -9.22
CA LEU A 152 -3.15 10.61 -8.57
C LEU A 152 -3.46 9.13 -8.45
N LEU A 153 -4.73 8.78 -8.23
CA LEU A 153 -5.16 7.40 -8.04
C LEU A 153 -5.32 6.64 -9.36
N TYR A 154 -6.01 7.24 -10.33
CA TYR A 154 -6.37 6.58 -11.58
C TYR A 154 -5.64 7.12 -12.82
N GLY A 155 -4.73 8.09 -12.65
CA GLY A 155 -4.05 8.71 -13.80
C GLY A 155 -5.00 9.50 -14.71
N SER A 156 -6.11 10.01 -14.19
CA SER A 156 -7.08 10.80 -14.96
C SER A 156 -6.42 12.06 -15.51
N THR A 157 -6.65 12.36 -16.78
CA THR A 157 -6.20 13.60 -17.42
C THR A 157 -7.07 14.80 -17.07
N GLU A 158 -8.27 14.57 -16.54
CA GLU A 158 -9.14 15.63 -16.05
C GLU A 158 -8.61 16.16 -14.73
N VAL A 159 -8.13 17.39 -14.74
CA VAL A 159 -7.63 18.08 -13.54
C VAL A 159 -8.82 18.57 -12.72
N SER A 160 -9.51 17.66 -12.05
CA SER A 160 -10.46 18.06 -11.00
C SER A 160 -9.68 18.49 -9.76
N ARG A 161 -9.84 19.75 -9.34
CA ARG A 161 -9.29 20.25 -8.07
C ARG A 161 -10.09 19.77 -6.86
N LYS A 162 -11.27 19.17 -7.07
CA LYS A 162 -12.11 18.65 -5.99
C LYS A 162 -11.86 17.15 -5.84
N PRO A 163 -11.71 16.66 -4.60
CA PRO A 163 -11.63 15.22 -4.36
C PRO A 163 -12.93 14.53 -4.76
N ILE A 164 -12.79 13.33 -5.28
CA ILE A 164 -13.91 12.41 -5.51
C ILE A 164 -14.14 11.58 -4.25
N ARG A 165 -15.36 11.06 -4.06
CA ARG A 165 -15.69 10.10 -3.01
C ARG A 165 -15.73 8.69 -3.58
N ILE A 166 -14.96 7.79 -2.98
CA ILE A 166 -14.87 6.40 -3.40
C ILE A 166 -15.30 5.52 -2.23
N PRO A 167 -16.25 4.59 -2.44
CA PRO A 167 -16.57 3.57 -1.43
C PRO A 167 -15.45 2.52 -1.39
N VAL A 168 -15.04 2.12 -0.17
CA VAL A 168 -13.97 1.15 0.04
C VAL A 168 -14.34 0.14 1.11
N ASN A 169 -13.76 -1.06 1.03
CA ASN A 169 -13.75 -2.05 2.10
C ASN A 169 -12.67 -1.69 3.13
N SER A 170 -12.75 -2.25 4.33
CA SER A 170 -11.78 -1.94 5.40
C SER A 170 -11.62 -3.11 6.35
N MET A 171 -10.39 -3.59 6.45
CA MET A 171 -9.97 -4.78 7.22
C MET A 171 -8.65 -4.52 7.92
N HIS A 172 -8.51 -3.36 8.57
CA HIS A 172 -7.29 -2.98 9.28
C HIS A 172 -7.62 -2.25 10.58
N HIS A 173 -6.71 -2.27 11.53
CA HIS A 173 -6.80 -1.53 12.80
C HIS A 173 -5.58 -0.65 13.04
N GLN A 174 -4.59 -0.68 12.16
CA GLN A 174 -3.42 0.18 12.14
C GLN A 174 -3.48 1.10 10.92
N ALA A 175 -2.91 2.29 11.01
CA ALA A 175 -2.93 3.25 9.91
C ALA A 175 -1.81 4.28 9.97
N LEU A 176 -1.42 4.78 8.80
CA LEU A 176 -0.73 6.05 8.67
C LEU A 176 -1.73 7.19 8.89
N VAL A 177 -1.38 8.15 9.72
CA VAL A 177 -2.20 9.33 10.03
C VAL A 177 -1.43 10.59 9.62
N ALA A 178 -2.12 11.54 9.02
CA ALA A 178 -1.55 12.82 8.63
C ALA A 178 -2.29 13.99 9.31
N LYS A 179 -1.56 15.07 9.64
CA LYS A 179 -2.17 16.30 10.14
C LYS A 179 -2.90 17.03 9.01
N LYS A 180 -4.15 17.45 9.23
CA LYS A 180 -4.99 18.12 8.22
C LYS A 180 -4.41 19.42 7.66
N ALA A 181 -3.82 20.25 8.52
CA ALA A 181 -3.31 21.57 8.15
C ALA A 181 -2.06 21.51 7.26
N GLU A 182 -1.43 20.37 7.23
CA GLU A 182 -0.17 20.13 6.60
C GLU A 182 -0.35 18.92 5.69
N HIS A 183 -1.13 19.09 4.58
CA HIS A 183 -1.04 18.07 3.53
C HIS A 183 0.44 17.94 3.22
N PRO A 184 1.08 16.79 3.54
CA PRO A 184 2.49 16.63 3.27
C PRO A 184 2.69 16.61 1.76
N VAL A 185 2.74 17.79 1.19
CA VAL A 185 3.14 18.07 -0.17
C VAL A 185 4.62 18.41 -0.12
N GLY A 186 5.40 17.50 0.45
CA GLY A 186 6.82 17.44 0.13
C GLY A 186 6.93 16.96 -1.31
N GLN A 187 7.98 17.36 -2.03
CA GLN A 187 8.18 17.03 -3.45
C GLN A 187 8.17 15.52 -3.74
N LYS A 188 8.10 14.65 -2.72
CA LYS A 188 8.22 13.20 -2.83
C LYS A 188 7.01 12.42 -2.35
N PHE A 189 6.35 12.84 -1.25
CA PHE A 189 5.17 12.17 -0.68
C PHE A 189 3.91 12.97 -0.99
N ALA A 190 2.90 12.33 -1.57
CA ALA A 190 1.59 12.93 -1.81
C ALA A 190 0.48 12.04 -1.24
N MET A 191 -0.31 12.58 -0.33
CA MET A 191 -1.55 11.94 0.12
C MET A 191 -2.55 11.91 -1.02
N VAL A 192 -2.99 10.70 -1.40
CA VAL A 192 -3.86 10.45 -2.56
C VAL A 192 -5.31 10.24 -2.15
N ALA A 193 -5.53 9.55 -1.04
CA ALA A 193 -6.85 9.38 -0.46
C ALA A 193 -6.81 9.43 1.07
N TRP A 194 -7.92 9.89 1.69
CA TRP A 194 -7.99 10.07 3.14
C TRP A 194 -9.43 9.98 3.67
N THR A 195 -9.56 9.71 4.97
CA THR A 195 -10.82 9.77 5.71
C THR A 195 -10.60 10.31 7.13
N GLU A 196 -11.66 10.86 7.73
CA GLU A 196 -11.68 11.23 9.16
C GLU A 196 -12.26 10.11 10.02
N ARG A 197 -12.77 9.05 9.40
CA ARG A 197 -13.37 7.92 10.11
C ARG A 197 -12.33 7.23 11.00
N GLY A 198 -12.75 6.77 12.16
CA GLY A 198 -11.90 6.02 13.10
C GLY A 198 -11.07 6.89 14.03
N LEU A 199 -11.05 8.20 13.84
CA LEU A 199 -10.44 9.14 14.77
C LEU A 199 -11.47 9.66 15.76
N VAL A 200 -11.07 9.86 17.02
CA VAL A 200 -11.92 10.53 18.00
C VAL A 200 -12.09 12.02 17.63
N GLU A 201 -13.16 12.66 18.09
CA GLU A 201 -13.55 14.02 17.67
C GLU A 201 -12.41 15.03 17.76
N LYS A 202 -11.62 14.99 18.83
CA LYS A 202 -10.47 15.90 19.04
C LYS A 202 -9.37 15.65 18.00
N GLU A 203 -9.08 14.40 17.71
CA GLU A 203 -8.06 13.97 16.74
C GLU A 203 -8.51 14.26 15.30
N ALA A 204 -9.79 14.03 15.00
CA ALA A 204 -10.38 14.30 13.68
C ALA A 204 -10.32 15.78 13.29
N LYS A 205 -10.29 16.72 14.26
CA LYS A 205 -10.11 18.15 13.97
C LYS A 205 -8.71 18.49 13.45
N ALA A 206 -7.70 17.73 13.85
CA ALA A 206 -6.30 17.98 13.56
C ALA A 206 -5.66 16.98 12.58
N SER A 207 -6.29 15.83 12.35
CA SER A 207 -5.69 14.72 11.62
C SER A 207 -6.67 14.02 10.67
N VAL A 208 -6.13 13.24 9.73
CA VAL A 208 -6.87 12.34 8.85
C VAL A 208 -6.15 11.00 8.75
N VAL A 209 -6.89 9.92 8.58
CA VAL A 209 -6.32 8.62 8.22
C VAL A 209 -5.93 8.67 6.75
N VAL A 210 -4.69 8.30 6.44
CA VAL A 210 -4.18 8.21 5.07
C VAL A 210 -4.61 6.87 4.50
N GLU A 211 -5.53 6.92 3.57
CA GLU A 211 -6.07 5.72 2.90
C GLU A 211 -5.33 5.38 1.61
N ALA A 212 -4.66 6.36 0.99
CA ALA A 212 -3.71 6.12 -0.09
C ALA A 212 -2.67 7.23 -0.17
N PHE A 213 -1.46 6.87 -0.59
CA PHE A 213 -0.41 7.83 -0.91
C PHE A 213 0.41 7.40 -2.12
N SER A 214 1.08 8.36 -2.75
CA SER A 214 2.11 8.11 -3.75
C SER A 214 3.43 8.73 -3.33
N ILE A 215 4.54 8.10 -3.72
CA ILE A 215 5.88 8.62 -3.49
C ILE A 215 6.63 8.65 -4.83
N THR A 216 7.31 9.78 -5.08
CA THR A 216 8.17 9.98 -6.25
C THR A 216 9.57 10.37 -5.79
N GLY A 217 10.60 10.04 -6.60
CA GLY A 217 11.99 10.43 -6.28
C GLY A 217 12.61 9.69 -5.09
N TRP A 218 12.02 8.57 -4.67
CA TRP A 218 12.57 7.67 -3.65
C TRP A 218 12.82 6.25 -4.22
N GLY A 219 13.41 6.18 -5.39
CA GLY A 219 13.50 5.00 -6.23
C GLY A 219 12.39 4.99 -7.27
N GLY A 220 11.85 3.83 -7.64
CA GLY A 220 10.73 3.72 -8.58
C GLY A 220 9.47 4.46 -8.13
N LYS A 221 8.48 4.50 -9.00
CA LYS A 221 7.14 5.02 -8.67
C LYS A 221 6.49 4.14 -7.60
N ILE A 222 5.97 4.75 -6.54
CA ILE A 222 5.27 4.04 -5.46
C ILE A 222 3.83 4.59 -5.38
N LEU A 223 2.86 3.68 -5.28
CA LEU A 223 1.47 3.96 -4.93
C LEU A 223 1.04 2.91 -3.92
N ALA A 224 0.38 3.33 -2.85
CA ALA A 224 -0.11 2.41 -1.84
C ALA A 224 -1.53 2.78 -1.41
N VAL A 225 -2.36 1.77 -1.15
CA VAL A 225 -3.75 1.91 -0.71
C VAL A 225 -4.00 1.08 0.55
N GLN A 226 -4.80 1.59 1.47
CA GLN A 226 -5.09 0.92 2.74
C GLN A 226 -6.22 -0.11 2.60
N TRP A 227 -7.16 0.12 1.69
CA TRP A 227 -8.22 -0.83 1.37
C TRP A 227 -7.72 -1.98 0.49
N HIS A 228 -8.60 -2.92 0.18
CA HIS A 228 -8.33 -4.13 -0.61
C HIS A 228 -8.98 -4.03 -2.01
N PRO A 229 -8.32 -3.41 -3.00
CA PRO A 229 -8.86 -3.26 -4.35
C PRO A 229 -8.96 -4.59 -5.11
N GLU A 230 -8.20 -5.61 -4.72
CA GLU A 230 -8.28 -6.97 -5.28
C GLU A 230 -9.64 -7.62 -4.96
N GLU A 231 -10.16 -7.41 -3.76
CA GLU A 231 -11.49 -7.89 -3.37
C GLU A 231 -12.61 -7.09 -4.05
N LEU A 232 -12.40 -5.80 -4.30
CA LEU A 232 -13.32 -4.92 -5.03
C LEU A 232 -13.23 -5.08 -6.56
N LYS A 233 -12.27 -5.86 -7.06
CA LYS A 233 -11.99 -6.08 -8.50
C LYS A 233 -11.74 -4.78 -9.26
N ASP A 234 -11.17 -3.75 -8.60
CA ASP A 234 -10.82 -2.48 -9.24
C ASP A 234 -9.45 -2.57 -9.97
N HIS A 235 -9.44 -3.36 -11.06
CA HIS A 235 -8.24 -3.62 -11.88
C HIS A 235 -7.64 -2.35 -12.48
N ARG A 236 -8.42 -1.27 -12.63
CA ARG A 236 -7.95 0.00 -13.21
C ARG A 236 -6.83 0.63 -12.39
N LEU A 237 -6.82 0.44 -11.06
CA LEU A 237 -5.76 0.95 -10.20
C LEU A 237 -4.39 0.47 -10.67
N ILE A 238 -4.18 -0.86 -10.71
CA ILE A 238 -2.88 -1.42 -11.09
C ILE A 238 -2.62 -1.34 -12.59
N SER A 239 -3.66 -1.44 -13.44
CA SER A 239 -3.49 -1.24 -14.89
C SER A 239 -2.93 0.15 -15.19
N ASN A 240 -3.50 1.21 -14.62
CA ASN A 240 -3.03 2.58 -14.81
C ASN A 240 -1.66 2.82 -14.15
N PHE A 241 -1.46 2.23 -12.96
CA PHE A 241 -0.20 2.39 -12.23
C PHE A 241 0.98 1.81 -13.00
N PHE A 242 0.90 0.55 -13.44
CA PHE A 242 2.00 -0.13 -14.13
C PHE A 242 2.10 0.26 -15.61
N SER A 243 1.00 0.41 -16.37
CA SER A 243 1.03 0.77 -17.79
C SER A 243 1.55 2.18 -18.07
N GLY A 244 1.40 3.11 -17.14
CA GLY A 244 2.00 4.44 -17.25
C GLY A 244 3.52 4.46 -17.37
N GLN A 245 4.20 3.33 -17.11
CA GLN A 245 5.63 3.13 -17.29
C GLN A 245 6.01 2.77 -18.75
N GLN A 246 5.13 2.06 -19.47
CA GLN A 246 5.42 1.64 -20.86
C GLN A 246 5.60 2.84 -21.81
N LYS A 247 4.86 3.93 -21.61
CA LYS A 247 4.99 5.15 -22.44
C LYS A 247 6.35 5.84 -22.30
N LYS A 248 7.05 5.70 -21.16
CA LYS A 248 8.39 6.28 -20.96
C LYS A 248 9.50 5.45 -21.59
N VAL A 249 9.37 4.13 -21.63
CA VAL A 249 10.39 3.24 -22.24
C VAL A 249 10.41 3.41 -23.76
N ILE A 250 9.26 3.57 -24.40
CA ILE A 250 9.16 3.78 -25.84
C ILE A 250 9.66 5.18 -26.24
N ALA A 251 9.44 6.21 -25.42
CA ALA A 251 9.90 7.57 -25.69
C ALA A 251 11.42 7.76 -25.54
N ASN A 252 12.12 6.87 -24.84
CA ASN A 252 13.58 6.88 -24.69
C ASN A 252 14.30 5.91 -25.66
N ALA A 253 13.56 5.23 -26.54
CA ALA A 253 14.07 4.26 -27.51
C ALA A 253 13.98 4.77 -28.97
N VAL A 254 13.66 6.07 -29.16
CA VAL A 254 13.60 6.72 -30.51
C VAL A 254 14.63 7.87 -30.54
#